data_754b36f69b784c12b398241fd3fce259
#
_entry.id   754b36f69b784c12b398241fd3fce259
#
_cell.length_a   1.000
_cell.length_b   1.000
_cell.length_c   1.000
_cell.angle_alpha   90.00
_cell.angle_beta   90.00
_cell.angle_gamma   90.00
#
_symmetry.space_group_name_H-M   'P 1'
#
loop_
_entity.id
_entity.type
_entity.pdbx_description
1 polymer ?
#
loop_
_entity_poly.entity_id
_entity_poly.type
_entity_poly.pdbx_seq_one_letter_code
_entity_poly.pdbx_strand_id
1 'polypeptide(L)'
;MYTERNLVRIAKRENNQKRKYLVMNRLQGKHIPVKPHEALAMFQALANQLREQYNEERLLVIGFAETATAIGAAVAAALDADYIQTTREIVPNVEYLYFSEEHSHATEQKLVKNDIDCAVKTINRILFVEDEVTTGKTIRNIIDVLKKQYPQKIQFSVASILNGMNQEALDIYNKYGIDLFWLVKTNHFAYTEIAEHFKGDGIYINCKDDNSKENPEAKSTILEQTKWKDSVSNRNLIEHQIDDKNQPAEQIYWDKMPKITYLKVTKHMDTRRVVSSTEYCEFCESLYQEVFSQINLRDNNNILVLGTEEYMY
;
A
#
# COMPACT_ATOMS: atom_id res chain seq x y z
N MET A 1 -4.39 -22.21 5.96
CA MET A 1 -3.05 -21.75 6.41
C MET A 1 -2.36 -21.08 5.23
N TYR A 2 -1.83 -19.86 5.41
CA TYR A 2 -1.08 -19.16 4.38
C TYR A 2 0.36 -19.65 4.33
N THR A 3 0.91 -19.76 3.11
CA THR A 3 2.29 -20.20 2.87
C THR A 3 2.95 -19.29 1.84
N GLU A 4 4.28 -19.28 1.79
CA GLU A 4 5.04 -18.54 0.78
C GLU A 4 4.60 -18.92 -0.65
N ARG A 5 4.41 -20.22 -0.91
CA ARG A 5 4.01 -20.73 -2.23
C ARG A 5 2.66 -20.18 -2.71
N ASN A 6 1.70 -19.96 -1.82
CA ASN A 6 0.38 -19.50 -2.21
C ASN A 6 0.21 -17.99 -2.14
N LEU A 7 1.03 -17.26 -1.36
CA LEU A 7 0.97 -15.80 -1.28
C LEU A 7 1.93 -15.12 -2.24
N VAL A 8 3.17 -15.63 -2.39
CA VAL A 8 4.24 -14.89 -3.05
C VAL A 8 4.30 -15.19 -4.55
N ARG A 9 4.52 -14.12 -5.32
CA ARG A 9 4.98 -14.13 -6.71
C ARG A 9 6.19 -13.21 -6.82
N ILE A 10 7.14 -13.62 -7.66
CA ILE A 10 8.34 -12.83 -7.92
C ILE A 10 8.19 -12.16 -9.28
N ALA A 11 8.45 -10.87 -9.31
CA ALA A 11 8.59 -10.11 -10.55
C ALA A 11 10.02 -9.58 -10.70
N LYS A 12 10.44 -9.40 -11.94
CA LYS A 12 11.74 -8.79 -12.25
C LYS A 12 11.63 -7.26 -12.13
N ARG A 13 12.67 -6.64 -11.56
CA ARG A 13 12.83 -5.18 -11.53
C ARG A 13 13.91 -4.80 -12.54
N GLU A 14 13.55 -4.05 -13.56
CA GLU A 14 14.47 -3.71 -14.65
C GLU A 14 15.55 -2.72 -14.22
N ASN A 15 15.16 -1.67 -13.51
CA ASN A 15 16.04 -0.53 -13.21
C ASN A 15 16.56 -0.48 -11.78
N ASN A 16 16.61 -1.61 -11.05
CA ASN A 16 17.10 -1.65 -9.68
C ASN A 16 18.29 -2.60 -9.53
N GLN A 17 19.50 -2.02 -9.41
CA GLN A 17 20.75 -2.78 -9.27
C GLN A 17 20.90 -3.45 -7.89
N LYS A 18 20.28 -2.91 -6.85
CA LYS A 18 20.40 -3.41 -5.48
C LYS A 18 19.51 -4.63 -5.22
N ARG A 19 18.29 -4.61 -5.73
CA ARG A 19 17.31 -5.69 -5.58
C ARG A 19 16.63 -5.92 -6.91
N LYS A 20 17.08 -6.92 -7.66
CA LYS A 20 16.61 -7.23 -9.02
C LYS A 20 15.20 -7.82 -9.07
N TYR A 21 14.61 -8.14 -7.95
CA TYR A 21 13.26 -8.72 -7.84
C TYR A 21 12.33 -7.86 -7.02
N LEU A 22 11.05 -8.04 -7.27
CA LEU A 22 9.95 -7.53 -6.46
C LEU A 22 9.16 -8.72 -5.92
N VAL A 23 8.90 -8.71 -4.63
CA VAL A 23 7.97 -9.65 -4.01
C VAL A 23 6.55 -9.08 -4.14
N MET A 24 5.68 -9.84 -4.75
CA MET A 24 4.27 -9.49 -4.89
C MET A 24 3.42 -10.43 -4.06
N ASN A 25 2.63 -9.88 -3.16
CA ASN A 25 1.62 -10.64 -2.44
C ASN A 25 0.34 -10.70 -3.29
N ARG A 26 -0.10 -11.91 -3.61
CA ARG A 26 -1.26 -12.16 -4.48
C ARG A 26 -2.59 -11.71 -3.90
N LEU A 27 -2.69 -11.59 -2.58
CA LEU A 27 -3.93 -11.26 -1.89
C LEU A 27 -3.95 -9.83 -1.32
N GLN A 28 -2.92 -9.03 -1.58
CA GLN A 28 -2.84 -7.67 -1.04
C GLN A 28 -3.63 -6.63 -1.85
N GLY A 29 -3.87 -6.89 -3.13
CA GLY A 29 -4.52 -5.93 -4.04
C GLY A 29 -3.59 -4.84 -4.58
N LYS A 30 -2.31 -4.85 -4.23
CA LYS A 30 -1.34 -3.82 -4.64
C LYS A 30 -0.92 -3.90 -6.10
N HIS A 31 -0.55 -5.10 -6.55
CA HIS A 31 -0.03 -5.32 -7.91
C HIS A 31 -0.95 -6.18 -8.77
N ILE A 32 -1.81 -6.94 -8.14
CA ILE A 32 -2.72 -7.89 -8.75
C ILE A 32 -4.10 -7.64 -8.17
N PRO A 33 -5.14 -7.52 -9.00
CA PRO A 33 -6.51 -7.43 -8.52
C PRO A 33 -6.86 -8.62 -7.62
N VAL A 34 -7.54 -8.36 -6.52
CA VAL A 34 -7.93 -9.37 -5.53
C VAL A 34 -9.41 -9.19 -5.16
N LYS A 35 -10.07 -10.27 -4.81
CA LYS A 35 -11.40 -10.16 -4.22
C LYS A 35 -11.26 -9.57 -2.80
N PRO A 36 -11.98 -8.49 -2.47
CA PRO A 36 -11.81 -7.82 -1.19
C PRO A 36 -11.90 -8.74 0.03
N HIS A 37 -12.83 -9.70 0.02
CA HIS A 37 -12.99 -10.65 1.12
C HIS A 37 -11.77 -11.56 1.32
N GLU A 38 -11.01 -11.89 0.26
CA GLU A 38 -9.79 -12.70 0.35
C GLU A 38 -8.65 -11.90 0.99
N ALA A 39 -8.53 -10.61 0.63
CA ALA A 39 -7.58 -9.70 1.26
C ALA A 39 -7.90 -9.48 2.74
N LEU A 40 -9.15 -9.15 3.05
CA LEU A 40 -9.63 -8.94 4.42
C LEU A 40 -9.46 -10.20 5.29
N ALA A 41 -9.73 -11.39 4.74
CA ALA A 41 -9.49 -12.65 5.46
C ALA A 41 -8.01 -12.86 5.81
N MET A 42 -7.10 -12.45 4.91
CA MET A 42 -5.65 -12.50 5.18
C MET A 42 -5.25 -11.49 6.27
N PHE A 43 -5.76 -10.25 6.23
CA PHE A 43 -5.50 -9.24 7.27
C PHE A 43 -6.06 -9.66 8.62
N GLN A 44 -7.26 -10.26 8.64
CA GLN A 44 -7.88 -10.82 9.84
C GLN A 44 -7.06 -11.97 10.44
N ALA A 45 -6.46 -12.81 9.58
CA ALA A 45 -5.59 -13.89 10.06
C ALA A 45 -4.34 -13.37 10.79
N LEU A 46 -3.76 -12.24 10.35
CA LEU A 46 -2.70 -11.56 11.04
C LEU A 46 -3.19 -10.97 12.38
N ALA A 47 -4.33 -10.27 12.36
CA ALA A 47 -4.92 -9.67 13.57
C ALA A 47 -5.25 -10.71 14.64
N ASN A 48 -5.68 -11.91 14.26
CA ASN A 48 -6.00 -12.97 15.22
C ASN A 48 -4.79 -13.44 16.03
N GLN A 49 -3.58 -13.46 15.43
CA GLN A 49 -2.36 -13.79 16.18
C GLN A 49 -2.06 -12.73 17.25
N LEU A 50 -2.34 -11.45 16.94
CA LEU A 50 -2.08 -10.33 17.83
C LEU A 50 -3.12 -10.23 18.95
N ARG A 51 -4.37 -10.55 18.66
CA ARG A 51 -5.47 -10.49 19.63
C ARG A 51 -5.23 -11.40 20.82
N GLU A 52 -4.75 -12.60 20.61
CA GLU A 52 -4.43 -13.53 21.67
C GLU A 52 -3.31 -13.01 22.59
N GLN A 53 -2.40 -12.20 22.05
CA GLN A 53 -1.25 -11.67 22.76
C GLN A 53 -1.53 -10.35 23.49
N TYR A 54 -2.40 -9.50 22.94
CA TYR A 54 -2.55 -8.09 23.39
C TYR A 54 -3.98 -7.70 23.76
N ASN A 55 -4.82 -8.66 24.14
CA ASN A 55 -6.23 -8.42 24.46
C ASN A 55 -6.48 -7.46 25.65
N GLU A 56 -5.49 -7.26 26.52
CA GLU A 56 -5.58 -6.39 27.70
C GLU A 56 -4.80 -5.07 27.53
N GLU A 57 -4.12 -4.89 26.39
CA GLU A 57 -3.32 -3.70 26.12
C GLU A 57 -4.09 -2.66 25.30
N ARG A 58 -3.89 -1.38 25.59
CA ARG A 58 -4.31 -0.29 24.70
C ARG A 58 -3.25 -0.05 23.65
N LEU A 59 -3.61 -0.26 22.40
CA LEU A 59 -2.73 -0.22 21.24
C LEU A 59 -2.92 1.05 20.43
N LEU A 60 -1.81 1.58 19.90
CA LEU A 60 -1.82 2.41 18.70
C LEU A 60 -1.23 1.61 17.56
N VAL A 61 -2.00 1.38 16.51
CA VAL A 61 -1.54 0.72 15.30
C VAL A 61 -1.03 1.77 14.32
N ILE A 62 0.18 1.57 13.80
CA ILE A 62 0.80 2.43 12.78
C ILE A 62 1.01 1.64 11.50
N GLY A 63 0.24 1.95 10.45
CA GLY A 63 0.42 1.38 9.11
C GLY A 63 1.41 2.18 8.28
N PHE A 64 2.33 1.51 7.59
CA PHE A 64 3.28 2.21 6.73
C PHE A 64 2.68 2.55 5.37
N ALA A 65 2.72 3.82 5.01
CA ALA A 65 2.41 4.24 3.66
C ALA A 65 3.53 3.79 2.69
N GLU A 66 3.17 3.32 1.52
CA GLU A 66 1.79 3.33 0.97
C GLU A 66 1.11 1.97 1.13
N THR A 67 1.85 0.92 1.25
CA THR A 67 1.44 -0.46 0.96
C THR A 67 0.85 -1.19 2.14
N ALA A 68 1.07 -0.71 3.36
CA ALA A 68 0.52 -1.32 4.56
C ALA A 68 -0.61 -0.51 5.21
N THR A 69 -1.11 0.54 4.55
CA THR A 69 -2.18 1.37 5.11
C THR A 69 -3.48 0.57 5.30
N ALA A 70 -3.95 -0.13 4.28
CA ALA A 70 -5.14 -0.97 4.39
C ALA A 70 -4.97 -2.14 5.37
N ILE A 71 -3.76 -2.74 5.41
CA ILE A 71 -3.46 -3.83 6.36
C ILE A 71 -3.51 -3.29 7.79
N GLY A 72 -2.86 -2.15 8.04
CA GLY A 72 -2.83 -1.50 9.35
C GLY A 72 -4.22 -1.11 9.85
N ALA A 73 -5.04 -0.48 9.00
CA ALA A 73 -6.40 -0.11 9.33
C ALA A 73 -7.28 -1.33 9.65
N ALA A 74 -7.20 -2.40 8.84
CA ALA A 74 -7.95 -3.63 9.08
C ALA A 74 -7.50 -4.35 10.37
N VAL A 75 -6.21 -4.35 10.67
CA VAL A 75 -5.67 -4.90 11.93
C VAL A 75 -6.14 -4.07 13.10
N ALA A 76 -6.10 -2.73 13.03
CA ALA A 76 -6.58 -1.84 14.08
C ALA A 76 -8.07 -2.04 14.36
N ALA A 77 -8.90 -2.09 13.32
CA ALA A 77 -10.33 -2.37 13.45
C ALA A 77 -10.59 -3.73 14.12
N ALA A 78 -9.82 -4.77 13.73
CA ALA A 78 -9.98 -6.11 14.30
C ALA A 78 -9.53 -6.20 15.77
N LEU A 79 -8.60 -5.34 16.21
CA LEU A 79 -8.08 -5.30 17.58
C LEU A 79 -8.78 -4.28 18.47
N ASP A 80 -9.74 -3.54 17.97
CA ASP A 80 -10.38 -2.39 18.63
C ASP A 80 -9.34 -1.36 19.12
N ALA A 81 -8.42 -1.00 18.23
CA ALA A 81 -7.28 -0.14 18.53
C ALA A 81 -7.34 1.17 17.75
N ASP A 82 -6.69 2.21 18.28
CA ASP A 82 -6.47 3.45 17.56
C ASP A 82 -5.54 3.23 16.38
N TYR A 83 -5.75 3.95 15.28
CA TYR A 83 -5.01 3.84 14.03
C TYR A 83 -4.46 5.18 13.57
N ILE A 84 -3.25 5.15 13.03
CA ILE A 84 -2.63 6.22 12.26
C ILE A 84 -1.75 5.59 11.17
N GLN A 85 -1.60 6.26 10.02
CA GLN A 85 -0.63 5.85 9.01
C GLN A 85 0.55 6.83 8.93
N THR A 86 1.70 6.33 8.48
CA THR A 86 2.79 7.20 8.06
C THR A 86 2.43 7.92 6.77
N THR A 87 3.13 9.01 6.46
CA THR A 87 2.86 9.76 5.24
C THR A 87 4.13 10.38 4.66
N ARG A 88 4.15 10.58 3.34
CA ARG A 88 5.12 11.44 2.63
C ARG A 88 4.51 12.79 2.28
N GLU A 89 3.19 12.90 2.36
CA GLU A 89 2.47 14.12 2.03
C GLU A 89 2.52 15.16 3.14
N ILE A 90 2.18 16.40 2.80
CA ILE A 90 2.11 17.51 3.76
C ILE A 90 0.69 17.61 4.30
N VAL A 91 0.54 17.40 5.60
CA VAL A 91 -0.68 17.71 6.34
C VAL A 91 -0.53 19.12 6.90
N PRO A 92 -1.44 20.07 6.62
CA PRO A 92 -1.29 21.44 7.08
C PRO A 92 -1.47 21.57 8.59
N ASN A 93 -0.76 22.54 9.19
CA ASN A 93 -0.91 22.94 10.59
C ASN A 93 -0.57 21.85 11.63
N VAL A 94 0.41 20.98 11.32
CA VAL A 94 0.89 19.94 12.24
C VAL A 94 2.40 19.95 12.36
N GLU A 95 2.90 19.38 13.46
CA GLU A 95 4.30 19.05 13.64
C GLU A 95 4.51 17.58 13.25
N TYR A 96 5.74 17.24 12.82
CA TYR A 96 6.08 15.89 12.37
C TYR A 96 7.20 15.25 13.18
N LEU A 97 7.12 13.92 13.30
CA LEU A 97 8.24 13.04 13.58
C LEU A 97 8.76 12.51 12.25
N TYR A 98 10.00 12.84 11.91
CA TYR A 98 10.65 12.39 10.69
C TYR A 98 11.52 11.17 10.93
N PHE A 99 11.53 10.26 9.99
CA PHE A 99 12.42 9.10 10.00
C PHE A 99 12.81 8.68 8.58
N SER A 100 14.00 8.09 8.44
CA SER A 100 14.57 7.72 7.15
C SER A 100 14.23 6.30 6.75
N GLU A 101 13.97 6.09 5.46
CA GLU A 101 13.86 4.77 4.84
C GLU A 101 15.21 4.25 4.34
N GLU A 102 15.40 2.92 4.41
CA GLU A 102 16.67 2.31 3.98
C GLU A 102 16.86 2.32 2.46
N HIS A 103 15.79 2.27 1.68
CA HIS A 103 15.83 1.91 0.26
C HIS A 103 15.42 3.01 -0.71
N SER A 104 15.04 4.18 -0.23
CA SER A 104 14.58 5.24 -1.12
C SER A 104 15.49 6.48 -1.06
N HIS A 105 15.78 7.03 -2.23
CA HIS A 105 16.19 8.41 -2.38
C HIS A 105 14.98 9.36 -2.32
N ALA A 106 13.82 8.80 -1.94
CA ALA A 106 12.55 9.49 -1.85
C ALA A 106 12.40 10.25 -0.53
N THR A 107 11.48 11.18 -0.52
CA THR A 107 11.06 12.00 0.62
C THR A 107 10.93 11.19 1.91
N GLU A 108 11.47 11.73 2.99
CA GLU A 108 11.38 11.16 4.34
C GLU A 108 9.93 10.82 4.69
N GLN A 109 9.74 9.65 5.26
CA GLN A 109 8.46 9.31 5.89
C GLN A 109 8.31 10.05 7.21
N LYS A 110 7.08 10.33 7.58
CA LYS A 110 6.77 11.10 8.77
C LYS A 110 5.45 10.65 9.41
N LEU A 111 5.32 10.96 10.69
CA LEU A 111 4.09 10.85 11.46
C LEU A 111 3.69 12.22 11.99
N VAL A 112 2.40 12.45 12.14
CA VAL A 112 1.89 13.66 12.81
C VAL A 112 2.21 13.60 14.29
N LYS A 113 3.15 14.43 14.72
CA LYS A 113 3.69 14.44 16.08
C LYS A 113 2.62 14.77 17.12
N ASN A 114 1.76 15.76 16.83
CA ASN A 114 0.71 16.19 17.75
C ASN A 114 -0.20 15.03 18.16
N ASP A 115 -0.51 14.14 17.25
CA ASP A 115 -1.37 12.98 17.49
C ASP A 115 -0.65 11.93 18.30
N ILE A 116 0.63 11.69 18.02
CA ILE A 116 1.46 10.79 18.83
C ILE A 116 1.63 11.34 20.26
N ASP A 117 1.86 12.66 20.43
CA ASP A 117 1.94 13.32 21.75
C ASP A 117 0.67 13.09 22.60
N CYS A 118 -0.47 12.96 21.97
CA CYS A 118 -1.73 12.65 22.66
C CYS A 118 -1.85 11.15 22.94
N ALA A 119 -1.64 10.31 21.95
CA ALA A 119 -1.83 8.86 22.05
C ALA A 119 -0.92 8.21 23.11
N VAL A 120 0.36 8.61 23.18
CA VAL A 120 1.34 8.04 24.12
C VAL A 120 0.97 8.21 25.60
N LYS A 121 0.02 9.08 25.92
CA LYS A 121 -0.46 9.28 27.31
C LYS A 121 -1.37 8.15 27.78
N THR A 122 -1.96 7.41 26.86
CA THR A 122 -3.03 6.44 27.16
C THR A 122 -2.72 5.02 26.69
N ILE A 123 -1.83 4.86 25.73
CA ILE A 123 -1.49 3.54 25.18
C ILE A 123 -0.43 2.81 25.99
N ASN A 124 -0.42 1.49 25.90
CA ASN A 124 0.61 0.62 26.44
C ASN A 124 1.66 0.27 25.39
N ARG A 125 1.24 0.18 24.12
CA ARG A 125 2.05 -0.34 23.02
C ARG A 125 1.78 0.38 21.70
N ILE A 126 2.84 0.50 20.90
CA ILE A 126 2.77 0.87 19.49
C ILE A 126 3.02 -0.40 18.67
N LEU A 127 2.06 -0.73 17.80
CA LEU A 127 2.12 -1.84 16.88
C LEU A 127 2.33 -1.32 15.45
N PHE A 128 3.51 -1.56 14.90
CA PHE A 128 3.80 -1.25 13.52
C PHE A 128 3.30 -2.35 12.59
N VAL A 129 2.63 -1.99 11.51
CA VAL A 129 2.12 -2.93 10.51
C VAL A 129 2.74 -2.65 9.15
N GLU A 130 3.30 -3.71 8.53
CA GLU A 130 3.95 -3.69 7.23
C GLU A 130 3.44 -4.82 6.33
N ASP A 131 3.55 -4.64 5.02
CA ASP A 131 3.26 -5.71 4.07
C ASP A 131 4.40 -6.73 3.99
N GLU A 132 5.64 -6.25 3.92
CA GLU A 132 6.85 -7.08 3.89
C GLU A 132 7.96 -6.45 4.74
N VAL A 133 8.48 -7.18 5.72
CA VAL A 133 9.65 -6.76 6.48
C VAL A 133 10.86 -7.60 6.08
N THR A 134 11.93 -6.94 5.60
CA THR A 134 13.19 -7.60 5.19
C THR A 134 14.33 -7.35 6.17
N THR A 135 14.80 -6.12 6.32
CA THR A 135 15.84 -5.75 7.29
C THR A 135 15.24 -5.14 8.56
N GLY A 136 14.05 -4.59 8.44
CA GLY A 136 13.36 -3.87 9.51
C GLY A 136 14.05 -2.57 9.93
N LYS A 137 15.03 -2.07 9.18
CA LYS A 137 15.81 -0.89 9.58
C LYS A 137 14.94 0.36 9.66
N THR A 138 14.02 0.56 8.73
CA THR A 138 13.07 1.68 8.75
C THR A 138 12.27 1.70 10.05
N ILE A 139 11.76 0.54 10.47
CA ILE A 139 10.97 0.42 11.71
C ILE A 139 11.85 0.70 12.94
N ARG A 140 13.09 0.22 12.97
CA ARG A 140 14.01 0.54 14.07
C ARG A 140 14.31 2.04 14.13
N ASN A 141 14.51 2.69 12.98
CA ASN A 141 14.76 4.13 12.94
C ASN A 141 13.60 4.93 13.58
N ILE A 142 12.35 4.59 13.29
CA ILE A 142 11.21 5.28 13.91
C ILE A 142 11.08 4.93 15.39
N ILE A 143 11.36 3.69 15.80
CA ILE A 143 11.37 3.30 17.23
C ILE A 143 12.42 4.10 18.01
N ASP A 144 13.62 4.31 17.44
CA ASP A 144 14.67 5.11 18.07
C ASP A 144 14.24 6.59 18.20
N VAL A 145 13.58 7.14 17.19
CA VAL A 145 12.99 8.48 17.25
C VAL A 145 11.94 8.57 18.37
N LEU A 146 11.04 7.59 18.43
CA LEU A 146 9.98 7.55 19.45
C LEU A 146 10.53 7.36 20.86
N LYS A 147 11.49 6.46 21.06
CA LYS A 147 12.14 6.26 22.36
C LYS A 147 12.87 7.51 22.86
N LYS A 148 13.49 8.26 21.94
CA LYS A 148 14.17 9.53 22.27
C LYS A 148 13.17 10.64 22.62
N GLN A 149 12.06 10.71 21.89
CA GLN A 149 11.05 11.75 22.08
C GLN A 149 10.16 11.47 23.28
N TYR A 150 9.84 10.19 23.55
CA TYR A 150 8.93 9.74 24.58
C TYR A 150 9.64 8.74 25.53
N PRO A 151 10.30 9.24 26.58
CA PRO A 151 11.08 8.37 27.49
C PRO A 151 10.22 7.50 28.40
N GLN A 152 8.89 7.68 28.40
CA GLN A 152 7.98 6.78 29.13
C GLN A 152 8.05 5.35 28.55
N LYS A 153 7.71 4.38 29.40
CA LYS A 153 7.77 2.97 29.03
C LYS A 153 6.64 2.60 28.06
N ILE A 154 6.90 2.73 26.75
CA ILE A 154 6.03 2.24 25.68
C ILE A 154 6.64 0.94 25.16
N GLN A 155 5.81 -0.09 24.96
CA GLN A 155 6.20 -1.32 24.30
C GLN A 155 6.09 -1.16 22.77
N PHE A 156 6.91 -1.92 22.05
CA PHE A 156 6.90 -1.90 20.59
C PHE A 156 6.74 -3.30 20.03
N SER A 157 5.91 -3.42 19.02
CA SER A 157 5.72 -4.66 18.26
C SER A 157 5.65 -4.39 16.78
N VAL A 158 5.95 -5.38 15.98
CA VAL A 158 5.85 -5.32 14.52
C VAL A 158 5.05 -6.53 14.05
N ALA A 159 4.09 -6.27 13.18
CA ALA A 159 3.33 -7.30 12.49
C ALA A 159 3.47 -7.12 10.98
N SER A 160 3.66 -8.20 10.24
CA SER A 160 3.75 -8.16 8.79
C SER A 160 3.05 -9.36 8.15
N ILE A 161 2.59 -9.18 6.91
CA ILE A 161 2.10 -10.32 6.14
C ILE A 161 3.27 -11.23 5.78
N LEU A 162 4.36 -10.63 5.28
CA LEU A 162 5.56 -11.35 4.87
C LEU A 162 6.76 -10.93 5.72
N ASN A 163 7.54 -11.91 6.18
CA ASN A 163 8.79 -11.66 6.88
C ASN A 163 9.96 -12.34 6.17
N GLY A 164 10.79 -11.54 5.52
CA GLY A 164 12.01 -11.94 4.84
C GLY A 164 13.29 -11.71 5.65
N MET A 165 13.21 -11.38 6.95
CA MET A 165 14.36 -11.15 7.80
C MET A 165 15.26 -12.39 7.85
N ASN A 166 16.57 -12.19 7.77
CA ASN A 166 17.56 -13.21 8.11
C ASN A 166 17.72 -13.34 9.63
N GLN A 167 18.50 -14.30 10.08
CA GLN A 167 18.70 -14.55 11.51
C GLN A 167 19.31 -13.34 12.21
N GLU A 168 20.27 -12.66 11.59
CA GLU A 168 20.91 -11.47 12.17
C GLU A 168 19.89 -10.36 12.44
N ALA A 169 18.98 -10.08 11.50
CA ALA A 169 17.93 -9.09 11.67
C ALA A 169 16.95 -9.48 12.79
N LEU A 170 16.58 -10.77 12.89
CA LEU A 170 15.75 -11.28 13.97
C LEU A 170 16.41 -11.11 15.34
N ASP A 171 17.71 -11.44 15.44
CA ASP A 171 18.48 -11.30 16.68
C ASP A 171 18.60 -9.84 17.14
N ILE A 172 18.72 -8.90 16.19
CA ILE A 172 18.71 -7.47 16.49
C ILE A 172 17.36 -7.07 17.12
N TYR A 173 16.25 -7.49 16.53
CA TYR A 173 14.91 -7.17 17.04
C TYR A 173 14.68 -7.75 18.43
N ASN A 174 15.12 -8.97 18.66
CA ASN A 174 15.08 -9.59 19.99
C ASN A 174 15.88 -8.80 21.01
N LYS A 175 17.09 -8.35 20.68
CA LYS A 175 17.93 -7.49 21.55
C LYS A 175 17.29 -6.12 21.83
N TYR A 176 16.53 -5.57 20.90
CA TYR A 176 15.78 -4.33 21.09
C TYR A 176 14.52 -4.52 21.96
N GLY A 177 14.14 -5.76 22.25
CA GLY A 177 12.91 -6.09 22.99
C GLY A 177 11.65 -5.75 22.16
N ILE A 178 11.70 -5.97 20.84
CA ILE A 178 10.61 -5.73 19.91
C ILE A 178 9.99 -7.07 19.56
N ASP A 179 8.71 -7.24 19.86
CA ASP A 179 7.95 -8.44 19.47
C ASP A 179 7.69 -8.44 17.97
N LEU A 180 7.89 -9.60 17.32
CA LEU A 180 7.71 -9.78 15.89
C LEU A 180 6.62 -10.81 15.61
N PHE A 181 5.66 -10.41 14.78
CA PHE A 181 4.59 -11.28 14.26
C PHE A 181 4.61 -11.27 12.75
N TRP A 182 4.35 -12.40 12.15
CA TRP A 182 4.20 -12.50 10.69
C TRP A 182 3.26 -13.62 10.31
N LEU A 183 2.58 -13.43 9.21
CA LEU A 183 1.69 -14.46 8.70
C LEU A 183 2.48 -15.54 7.95
N VAL A 184 3.48 -15.12 7.16
CA VAL A 184 4.33 -16.02 6.37
C VAL A 184 5.79 -15.60 6.46
N LYS A 185 6.65 -16.55 6.84
CA LYS A 185 8.11 -16.41 6.72
C LYS A 185 8.52 -16.69 5.28
N THR A 186 9.30 -15.78 4.67
CA THR A 186 9.77 -15.90 3.29
C THR A 186 11.28 -16.15 3.25
N ASN A 187 11.72 -16.87 2.20
CA ASN A 187 13.13 -17.13 1.97
C ASN A 187 13.57 -16.51 0.65
N HIS A 188 14.31 -15.43 0.71
CA HIS A 188 14.72 -14.64 -0.44
C HIS A 188 15.93 -15.19 -1.20
N PHE A 189 16.50 -16.31 -0.77
CA PHE A 189 17.75 -16.85 -1.33
C PHE A 189 17.69 -17.09 -2.85
N ALA A 190 16.57 -17.65 -3.33
CA ALA A 190 16.40 -17.98 -4.75
C ALA A 190 15.73 -16.86 -5.58
N TYR A 191 15.27 -15.76 -4.96
CA TYR A 191 14.42 -14.79 -5.65
C TYR A 191 15.16 -14.03 -6.77
N THR A 192 16.44 -13.75 -6.58
CA THR A 192 17.25 -13.12 -7.63
C THR A 192 17.36 -14.02 -8.84
N GLU A 193 17.69 -15.30 -8.63
CA GLU A 193 17.80 -16.29 -9.70
C GLU A 193 16.46 -16.47 -10.43
N ILE A 194 15.36 -16.60 -9.69
CA ILE A 194 14.01 -16.67 -10.27
C ILE A 194 13.73 -15.45 -11.16
N ALA A 195 14.04 -14.24 -10.67
CA ALA A 195 13.79 -13.02 -11.42
C ALA A 195 14.65 -12.93 -12.70
N GLU A 196 15.90 -13.41 -12.67
CA GLU A 196 16.80 -13.42 -13.83
C GLU A 196 16.33 -14.36 -14.94
N HIS A 197 15.58 -15.42 -14.62
CA HIS A 197 15.01 -16.32 -15.61
C HIS A 197 13.79 -15.75 -16.35
N PHE A 198 13.17 -14.68 -15.85
CA PHE A 198 12.07 -14.04 -16.57
C PHE A 198 12.58 -13.31 -17.82
N LYS A 199 12.02 -13.71 -18.96
CA LYS A 199 12.17 -13.00 -20.22
C LYS A 199 10.93 -12.11 -20.38
N GLY A 200 11.14 -10.80 -20.47
CA GLY A 200 10.07 -9.87 -20.83
C GLY A 200 9.66 -10.08 -22.29
N ASP A 201 8.48 -9.68 -22.64
CA ASP A 201 7.97 -9.63 -24.02
C ASP A 201 8.58 -8.45 -24.82
N GLY A 202 9.35 -7.58 -24.15
CA GLY A 202 9.92 -6.37 -24.72
C GLY A 202 8.94 -5.19 -24.78
N ILE A 203 7.73 -5.38 -24.29
CA ILE A 203 6.72 -4.31 -24.24
C ILE A 203 6.84 -3.58 -22.91
N TYR A 204 7.09 -2.28 -22.97
CA TYR A 204 7.14 -1.39 -21.80
C TYR A 204 6.14 -0.27 -21.96
N ILE A 205 5.26 -0.11 -20.97
CA ILE A 205 4.37 1.04 -20.89
C ILE A 205 5.06 2.08 -19.98
N ASN A 206 5.51 3.17 -20.57
CA ASN A 206 6.08 4.28 -19.83
C ASN A 206 5.00 5.32 -19.55
N CYS A 207 4.59 5.44 -18.30
CA CYS A 207 3.61 6.43 -17.86
C CYS A 207 4.25 7.78 -17.50
N LYS A 208 5.57 7.93 -17.68
CA LYS A 208 6.29 9.17 -17.41
C LYS A 208 6.59 9.89 -18.71
N ASP A 209 6.00 11.06 -18.82
CA ASP A 209 6.42 12.24 -19.56
C ASP A 209 6.65 12.20 -21.07
N ASP A 210 5.82 12.97 -21.72
CA ASP A 210 6.03 13.61 -23.02
C ASP A 210 7.25 14.55 -23.12
N ASN A 211 8.12 14.59 -22.12
CA ASN A 211 9.29 15.50 -22.10
C ASN A 211 10.64 14.85 -22.43
N SER A 212 10.71 13.54 -22.64
CA SER A 212 11.92 12.94 -23.18
C SER A 212 11.87 12.87 -24.71
N LYS A 213 12.29 13.93 -25.35
CA LYS A 213 12.83 13.86 -26.72
C LYS A 213 14.02 12.90 -26.66
N GLU A 214 13.98 11.89 -27.55
CA GLU A 214 15.04 10.96 -27.90
C GLU A 214 14.82 9.50 -27.49
N ASN A 215 13.92 8.88 -28.24
CA ASN A 215 14.23 7.57 -28.83
C ASN A 215 13.36 7.34 -30.09
N PRO A 216 13.92 7.46 -31.31
CA PRO A 216 13.16 7.36 -32.56
C PRO A 216 12.68 5.96 -32.89
N GLU A 217 13.10 4.92 -32.15
CA GLU A 217 12.77 3.54 -32.45
C GLU A 217 11.63 2.95 -31.60
N ALA A 218 11.17 3.66 -30.59
CA ALA A 218 9.97 3.31 -29.83
C ALA A 218 8.80 4.23 -30.19
N LYS A 219 8.37 4.18 -31.43
CA LYS A 219 7.04 4.68 -31.81
C LYS A 219 5.97 3.67 -31.39
N SER A 220 5.92 3.37 -30.10
CA SER A 220 4.74 2.76 -29.53
C SER A 220 3.73 3.85 -29.27
N THR A 221 2.56 3.60 -29.64
CA THR A 221 1.33 4.34 -29.52
C THR A 221 1.27 5.20 -28.27
N ILE A 222 1.45 6.48 -28.48
CA ILE A 222 1.31 7.47 -27.43
C ILE A 222 -0.18 7.71 -27.27
N LEU A 223 -0.68 7.42 -26.07
CA LEU A 223 -1.92 8.05 -25.60
C LEU A 223 -1.68 9.55 -25.58
N GLU A 224 -2.14 10.26 -26.60
CA GLU A 224 -2.13 11.71 -26.58
C GLU A 224 -2.91 12.20 -25.36
N GLN A 225 -2.22 12.97 -24.52
CA GLN A 225 -2.80 13.56 -23.33
C GLN A 225 -4.00 14.41 -23.70
N THR A 226 -5.15 13.99 -23.28
CA THR A 226 -6.27 14.89 -23.14
C THR A 226 -5.92 15.88 -22.03
N LYS A 227 -5.51 17.08 -22.39
CA LYS A 227 -5.48 18.20 -21.46
C LYS A 227 -6.89 18.36 -20.90
N TRP A 228 -7.04 18.02 -19.65
CA TRP A 228 -8.27 18.26 -18.92
C TRP A 228 -8.49 19.76 -18.84
N LYS A 229 -9.36 20.27 -19.71
CA LYS A 229 -9.91 21.60 -19.55
C LYS A 229 -11.24 21.42 -18.84
N ASP A 230 -11.49 22.28 -17.88
CA ASP A 230 -12.70 22.37 -17.06
C ASP A 230 -13.98 22.69 -17.84
N SER A 231 -14.13 22.16 -19.05
CA SER A 231 -15.35 22.33 -19.84
C SER A 231 -15.75 21.02 -20.49
N VAL A 232 -16.92 20.56 -20.13
CA VAL A 232 -17.59 19.32 -20.56
C VAL A 232 -17.92 19.26 -22.07
N SER A 233 -17.42 20.17 -22.90
CA SER A 233 -17.95 20.35 -24.25
C SER A 233 -17.06 19.92 -25.42
N ASN A 234 -15.83 19.44 -25.23
CA ASN A 234 -15.01 18.97 -26.33
C ASN A 234 -14.42 17.59 -26.06
N ARG A 235 -15.06 16.57 -26.60
CA ARG A 235 -14.59 15.20 -26.62
C ARG A 235 -13.85 14.94 -27.91
N ASN A 236 -12.51 14.86 -27.85
CA ASN A 236 -11.72 14.34 -28.95
C ASN A 236 -11.51 12.84 -28.78
N LEU A 237 -11.78 12.11 -29.82
CA LEU A 237 -11.54 10.67 -29.94
C LEU A 237 -10.03 10.40 -29.81
N ILE A 238 -9.66 9.46 -28.99
CA ILE A 238 -8.29 8.95 -28.92
C ILE A 238 -8.20 7.82 -29.95
N GLU A 239 -7.48 8.05 -31.03
CA GLU A 239 -7.14 7.01 -31.99
C GLU A 239 -5.85 6.32 -31.55
N HIS A 240 -5.93 5.02 -31.32
CA HIS A 240 -4.75 4.17 -31.15
C HIS A 240 -4.23 3.75 -32.52
N GLN A 241 -3.06 4.21 -32.91
CA GLN A 241 -2.33 3.64 -34.06
C GLN A 241 -1.42 2.53 -33.54
N ILE A 242 -1.64 1.33 -34.00
CA ILE A 242 -0.79 0.16 -33.72
C ILE A 242 0.12 -0.05 -34.94
N ASP A 243 1.42 -0.16 -34.70
CA ASP A 243 2.41 -0.32 -35.75
C ASP A 243 2.34 -1.72 -36.38
N ASP A 244 2.24 -1.74 -37.70
CA ASP A 244 1.83 -2.84 -38.54
C ASP A 244 3.06 -3.64 -39.00
N LYS A 245 3.66 -4.43 -38.12
CA LYS A 245 4.72 -5.31 -38.64
C LYS A 245 4.60 -6.80 -38.35
N ASN A 246 3.65 -7.29 -37.57
CA ASN A 246 3.39 -8.74 -37.53
C ASN A 246 2.06 -9.06 -36.87
N GLN A 247 1.08 -9.38 -37.69
CA GLN A 247 -0.32 -9.72 -37.45
C GLN A 247 -1.23 -8.52 -37.11
N PRO A 248 -2.43 -8.47 -37.69
CA PRO A 248 -3.36 -7.43 -37.32
C PRO A 248 -3.70 -7.62 -35.85
N ALA A 249 -3.16 -6.75 -35.01
CA ALA A 249 -3.73 -6.55 -33.70
C ALA A 249 -5.21 -6.25 -33.94
N GLU A 250 -6.10 -6.98 -33.31
CA GLU A 250 -7.52 -6.69 -33.34
C GLU A 250 -7.66 -5.21 -32.98
N GLN A 251 -8.06 -4.43 -33.96
CA GLN A 251 -8.31 -3.02 -33.81
C GLN A 251 -9.50 -2.93 -32.87
N ILE A 252 -9.23 -2.65 -31.60
CA ILE A 252 -10.31 -2.45 -30.63
C ILE A 252 -10.97 -1.13 -31.01
N TYR A 253 -12.02 -1.22 -31.78
CA TYR A 253 -12.89 -0.10 -32.06
C TYR A 253 -13.71 0.19 -30.80
N TRP A 254 -13.42 1.31 -30.17
CA TRP A 254 -14.27 1.86 -29.11
C TRP A 254 -15.49 2.52 -29.77
N ASP A 255 -16.46 1.74 -30.22
CA ASP A 255 -17.69 2.22 -30.80
C ASP A 255 -18.54 3.10 -29.88
N LYS A 256 -18.21 3.02 -28.56
CA LYS A 256 -18.80 3.90 -27.54
C LYS A 256 -17.75 4.22 -26.49
N MET A 257 -17.46 5.49 -26.35
CA MET A 257 -16.69 5.94 -25.18
C MET A 257 -17.36 5.44 -23.91
N PRO A 258 -16.60 4.88 -22.95
CA PRO A 258 -17.18 4.48 -21.69
C PRO A 258 -17.86 5.68 -21.03
N LYS A 259 -19.07 5.47 -20.52
CA LYS A 259 -19.77 6.51 -19.79
C LYS A 259 -19.02 6.76 -18.49
N ILE A 260 -18.37 7.91 -18.39
CA ILE A 260 -17.73 8.35 -17.15
C ILE A 260 -18.80 9.03 -16.29
N THR A 261 -18.97 8.53 -15.08
CA THR A 261 -19.85 9.13 -14.09
C THR A 261 -18.99 9.59 -12.92
N TYR A 262 -19.11 10.84 -12.55
CA TYR A 262 -18.42 11.41 -11.39
C TYR A 262 -19.35 11.35 -10.19
N LEU A 263 -18.89 10.72 -9.12
CA LEU A 263 -19.55 10.71 -7.83
C LEU A 263 -18.78 11.65 -6.90
N LYS A 264 -19.47 12.59 -6.31
CA LYS A 264 -18.88 13.42 -5.27
C LYS A 264 -19.21 12.80 -3.93
N VAL A 265 -18.19 12.36 -3.22
CA VAL A 265 -18.30 11.91 -1.85
C VAL A 265 -18.16 13.13 -0.92
N THR A 266 -19.04 13.26 0.02
CA THR A 266 -19.07 14.42 0.94
C THR A 266 -18.33 14.14 2.23
N LYS A 267 -18.20 12.87 2.62
CA LYS A 267 -17.51 12.43 3.82
C LYS A 267 -16.04 12.16 3.51
N HIS A 268 -15.20 12.53 4.44
CA HIS A 268 -13.77 12.40 4.32
C HIS A 268 -13.18 12.06 5.69
N MET A 269 -12.25 11.11 5.71
CA MET A 269 -11.46 10.76 6.88
C MET A 269 -9.98 10.83 6.53
N ASP A 270 -9.19 11.46 7.38
CA ASP A 270 -7.75 11.58 7.20
C ASP A 270 -7.03 10.64 8.17
N THR A 271 -6.68 9.46 7.71
CA THR A 271 -5.98 8.44 8.50
C THR A 271 -4.49 8.74 8.72
N ARG A 272 -3.98 9.86 8.19
CA ARG A 272 -2.69 10.44 8.61
C ARG A 272 -2.80 11.09 10.00
N ARG A 273 -4.01 11.22 10.52
CA ARG A 273 -4.35 11.60 11.89
C ARG A 273 -4.80 10.36 12.65
N VAL A 274 -4.69 10.39 13.97
CA VAL A 274 -5.20 9.28 14.79
C VAL A 274 -6.72 9.21 14.67
N VAL A 275 -7.22 8.03 14.36
CA VAL A 275 -8.64 7.69 14.33
C VAL A 275 -8.88 6.47 15.20
N SER A 276 -10.00 6.42 15.90
CA SER A 276 -10.39 5.20 16.62
C SER A 276 -10.93 4.14 15.66
N SER A 277 -10.85 2.87 16.05
CA SER A 277 -11.44 1.75 15.31
C SER A 277 -12.92 1.96 15.01
N THR A 278 -13.66 2.49 15.97
CA THR A 278 -15.11 2.79 15.85
C THR A 278 -15.36 3.84 14.79
N GLU A 279 -14.68 4.99 14.87
CA GLU A 279 -14.80 6.07 13.87
C GLU A 279 -14.45 5.58 12.46
N TYR A 280 -13.38 4.77 12.34
CA TYR A 280 -12.97 4.21 11.06
C TYR A 280 -14.03 3.26 10.47
N CYS A 281 -14.57 2.34 11.27
CA CYS A 281 -15.61 1.42 10.81
C CYS A 281 -16.91 2.13 10.44
N GLU A 282 -17.36 3.10 11.23
CA GLU A 282 -18.54 3.92 10.93
C GLU A 282 -18.34 4.75 9.65
N PHE A 283 -17.15 5.29 9.45
CA PHE A 283 -16.80 5.99 8.21
C PHE A 283 -16.86 5.07 7.00
N CYS A 284 -16.26 3.89 7.05
CA CYS A 284 -16.26 2.92 5.96
C CYS A 284 -17.70 2.50 5.59
N GLU A 285 -18.54 2.20 6.58
CA GLU A 285 -19.95 1.85 6.34
C GLU A 285 -20.71 3.01 5.71
N SER A 286 -20.52 4.21 6.23
CA SER A 286 -21.14 5.42 5.73
C SER A 286 -20.71 5.77 4.30
N LEU A 287 -19.42 5.62 3.98
CA LEU A 287 -18.87 5.79 2.64
C LEU A 287 -19.45 4.77 1.67
N TYR A 288 -19.51 3.51 2.09
CA TYR A 288 -20.14 2.43 1.32
C TYR A 288 -21.57 2.80 0.95
N GLN A 289 -22.41 3.20 1.91
CA GLN A 289 -23.80 3.59 1.68
C GLN A 289 -23.91 4.80 0.73
N GLU A 290 -23.06 5.81 0.91
CA GLU A 290 -23.05 7.01 0.06
C GLU A 290 -22.70 6.66 -1.40
N VAL A 291 -21.68 5.84 -1.63
CA VAL A 291 -21.25 5.45 -2.97
C VAL A 291 -22.26 4.52 -3.62
N PHE A 292 -22.67 3.46 -2.94
CA PHE A 292 -23.53 2.44 -3.53
C PHE A 292 -24.95 2.91 -3.77
N SER A 293 -25.44 3.90 -3.03
CA SER A 293 -26.74 4.53 -3.33
C SER A 293 -26.76 5.27 -4.67
N GLN A 294 -25.59 5.66 -5.17
CA GLN A 294 -25.44 6.42 -6.42
C GLN A 294 -25.07 5.55 -7.64
N ILE A 295 -24.68 4.29 -7.40
CA ILE A 295 -24.23 3.37 -8.45
C ILE A 295 -25.35 2.36 -8.75
N ASN A 296 -25.75 2.25 -10.02
CA ASN A 296 -26.66 1.19 -10.45
C ASN A 296 -25.86 -0.05 -10.87
N LEU A 297 -25.79 -1.05 -9.99
CA LEU A 297 -25.02 -2.27 -10.20
C LEU A 297 -25.85 -3.44 -10.78
N ARG A 298 -27.08 -3.20 -11.24
CA ARG A 298 -28.06 -4.25 -11.53
C ARG A 298 -27.58 -5.29 -12.55
N ASP A 299 -26.67 -4.92 -13.44
CA ASP A 299 -26.25 -5.79 -14.55
C ASP A 299 -24.72 -6.02 -14.60
N ASN A 300 -23.97 -5.59 -13.61
CA ASN A 300 -22.50 -5.67 -13.64
C ASN A 300 -22.00 -6.78 -12.72
N ASN A 301 -21.57 -7.86 -13.32
CA ASN A 301 -20.98 -9.00 -12.62
C ASN A 301 -19.49 -8.78 -12.28
N ASN A 302 -18.83 -7.80 -12.91
CA ASN A 302 -17.40 -7.54 -12.75
C ASN A 302 -17.14 -6.06 -12.42
N ILE A 303 -16.71 -5.79 -11.20
CA ILE A 303 -16.34 -4.46 -10.73
C ILE A 303 -14.87 -4.51 -10.34
N LEU A 304 -14.08 -3.57 -10.89
CA LEU A 304 -12.72 -3.33 -10.47
C LEU A 304 -12.66 -2.00 -9.74
N VAL A 305 -12.23 -2.03 -8.49
CA VAL A 305 -11.96 -0.84 -7.68
C VAL A 305 -10.47 -0.54 -7.75
N LEU A 306 -10.11 0.69 -8.04
CA LEU A 306 -8.74 1.17 -8.06
C LEU A 306 -8.59 2.28 -7.03
N GLY A 307 -7.65 2.11 -6.12
CA GLY A 307 -7.19 3.15 -5.20
C GLY A 307 -5.96 3.84 -5.77
N THR A 308 -5.77 5.08 -5.43
CA THR A 308 -4.62 5.89 -5.83
C THR A 308 -3.94 6.52 -4.64
N GLU A 309 -2.67 6.89 -4.81
CA GLU A 309 -1.85 7.59 -3.81
C GLU A 309 -1.69 6.79 -2.51
N GLU A 310 -1.69 7.47 -1.36
CA GLU A 310 -1.55 6.82 -0.05
C GLU A 310 -2.84 6.11 0.41
N TYR A 311 -3.95 6.32 -0.29
CA TYR A 311 -5.28 5.77 0.05
C TYR A 311 -5.67 4.64 -0.92
N MET A 312 -4.84 3.60 -0.97
CA MET A 312 -5.05 2.45 -1.87
C MET A 312 -5.94 1.37 -1.23
N TYR A 313 -7.16 1.68 -0.84
CA TYR A 313 -8.14 0.71 -0.33
C TYR A 313 -9.50 0.82 -0.98
#